data_756b3ae32470883e37b1fce793a5f7b8
#
_entry.id   756b3ae32470883e37b1fce793a5f7b8
#
_cell.length_a   1.000
_cell.length_b   1.000
_cell.length_c   1.000
_cell.angle_alpha   90.00
_cell.angle_beta   90.00
_cell.angle_gamma   90.00
#
_symmetry.space_group_name_H-M   'P 1'
#
loop_
_entity.id
_entity.type
_entity.pdbx_description
1 polymer ?
#
loop_
_entity_poly.entity_id
_entity_poly.type
_entity_poly.pdbx_seq_one_letter_code
_entity_poly.pdbx_strand_id
1 'polypeptide(L)'
;MDKNAIKIHILHCGTITIPANMAYIKDSALHRVTLPVSVYLIEHPVHGKILVETGLSADCNEVMPKYLRDFYRPHVEKGQTAVSQLAAMGIRPEDIDLVLITHNDVDHTCALKDFAGRAKRIVMAEHEYFWSCRTVYRVRQVWETFMPYKDIIERPFYFGTAQGPIGRGFDLFGDDSVLCIACPGHTDGQMAVMVNKAPSGRFANAADGIYGNEFAILASDVAFSQRNIDDLVIPGYGFARKRQRKSIQWLKAMQQDPKCVGIFCSHDANVKPQIIEY
;
A
#
# COMPACT_ATOMS: atom_id res chain seq x y z
N MET A 1 -2.55 28.07 -0.96
CA MET A 1 -2.72 26.63 -0.67
C MET A 1 -3.69 26.51 0.50
N ASP A 2 -4.74 25.73 0.33
CA ASP A 2 -5.71 25.49 1.41
C ASP A 2 -5.01 24.70 2.53
N LYS A 3 -4.97 25.27 3.74
CA LYS A 3 -4.36 24.62 4.91
C LYS A 3 -5.14 23.38 5.37
N ASN A 4 -6.34 23.19 4.84
CA ASN A 4 -7.22 22.08 5.16
C ASN A 4 -7.23 20.99 4.08
N ALA A 5 -6.48 21.17 2.98
CA ALA A 5 -6.37 20.16 1.93
C ALA A 5 -5.55 18.96 2.39
N ILE A 6 -6.00 17.76 2.06
CA ILE A 6 -5.20 16.55 2.16
C ILE A 6 -4.26 16.50 0.96
N LYS A 7 -3.00 16.15 1.21
CA LYS A 7 -2.01 15.95 0.16
C LYS A 7 -1.50 14.53 0.20
N ILE A 8 -1.45 13.89 -0.95
CA ILE A 8 -0.86 12.57 -1.12
C ILE A 8 0.37 12.71 -2.01
N HIS A 9 1.55 12.52 -1.45
CA HIS A 9 2.80 12.46 -2.20
C HIS A 9 3.04 11.02 -2.64
N ILE A 10 3.24 10.81 -3.92
CA ILE A 10 3.65 9.52 -4.48
C ILE A 10 5.17 9.52 -4.62
N LEU A 11 5.83 8.62 -3.91
CA LEU A 11 7.27 8.45 -3.88
C LEU A 11 7.64 7.11 -4.51
N HIS A 12 8.61 7.09 -5.43
CA HIS A 12 9.16 5.83 -5.94
C HIS A 12 10.43 5.46 -5.17
N CYS A 13 10.34 4.41 -4.37
CA CYS A 13 11.40 3.96 -3.46
C CYS A 13 12.15 2.75 -4.02
N GLY A 14 12.67 2.90 -5.23
CA GLY A 14 13.36 1.85 -5.96
C GLY A 14 12.49 1.16 -7.00
N THR A 15 13.03 0.08 -7.54
CA THR A 15 12.36 -0.77 -8.54
C THR A 15 12.57 -2.24 -8.22
N ILE A 16 11.64 -3.07 -8.70
CA ILE A 16 11.79 -4.53 -8.77
C ILE A 16 11.70 -4.99 -10.22
N THR A 17 12.44 -6.05 -10.59
CA THR A 17 12.37 -6.65 -11.92
C THR A 17 11.95 -8.12 -11.79
N ILE A 18 10.70 -8.41 -12.09
CA ILE A 18 10.05 -9.72 -11.90
C ILE A 18 9.63 -10.34 -13.24
N PRO A 19 9.39 -11.68 -13.32
CA PRO A 19 8.78 -12.28 -14.48
C PRO A 19 7.42 -11.61 -14.80
N ALA A 20 7.16 -11.32 -16.08
CA ALA A 20 5.98 -10.57 -16.48
C ALA A 20 4.66 -11.24 -16.07
N ASN A 21 4.61 -12.58 -16.07
CA ASN A 21 3.43 -13.32 -15.60
C ASN A 21 3.15 -13.16 -14.10
N MET A 22 4.12 -12.68 -13.33
CA MET A 22 3.90 -12.36 -11.90
C MET A 22 3.15 -11.03 -11.74
N ALA A 23 3.38 -10.08 -12.63
CA ALA A 23 2.59 -8.84 -12.68
C ALA A 23 1.23 -9.05 -13.40
N TYR A 24 1.21 -9.86 -14.46
CA TYR A 24 0.04 -10.11 -15.29
C TYR A 24 -0.02 -11.59 -15.65
N ILE A 25 -0.90 -12.34 -15.01
CA ILE A 25 -0.91 -13.83 -15.08
C ILE A 25 -0.97 -14.40 -16.50
N LYS A 26 -1.46 -13.62 -17.46
CA LYS A 26 -1.57 -14.03 -18.86
C LYS A 26 -0.31 -13.77 -19.68
N ASP A 27 0.65 -13.04 -19.12
CA ASP A 27 1.88 -12.69 -19.82
C ASP A 27 2.91 -13.86 -19.77
N SER A 28 3.97 -13.75 -20.55
CA SER A 28 5.01 -14.78 -20.62
C SER A 28 5.93 -14.73 -19.40
N ALA A 29 6.22 -15.88 -18.80
CA ALA A 29 7.23 -16.01 -17.76
C ALA A 29 8.68 -15.81 -18.25
N LEU A 30 8.91 -15.90 -19.56
CA LEU A 30 10.24 -15.75 -20.17
C LEU A 30 10.70 -14.29 -20.22
N HIS A 31 9.76 -13.35 -20.19
CA HIS A 31 10.05 -11.92 -20.13
C HIS A 31 10.01 -11.42 -18.69
N ARG A 32 10.79 -10.39 -18.42
CA ARG A 32 10.75 -9.69 -17.14
C ARG A 32 10.30 -8.25 -17.36
N VAL A 33 9.65 -7.71 -16.35
CA VAL A 33 9.22 -6.30 -16.30
C VAL A 33 9.86 -5.62 -15.11
N THR A 34 10.30 -4.38 -15.30
CA THR A 34 10.81 -3.53 -14.23
C THR A 34 9.69 -2.60 -13.81
N LEU A 35 9.37 -2.61 -12.54
CA LEU A 35 8.25 -1.92 -11.93
C LEU A 35 8.75 -1.02 -10.80
N PRO A 36 8.20 0.19 -10.61
CA PRO A 36 8.50 1.01 -9.45
C PRO A 36 8.01 0.33 -8.17
N VAL A 37 8.56 0.74 -7.03
CA VAL A 37 8.04 0.45 -5.70
C VAL A 37 7.54 1.77 -5.13
N SER A 38 6.22 1.95 -5.07
CA SER A 38 5.62 3.20 -4.62
C SER A 38 5.35 3.18 -3.12
N VAL A 39 5.65 4.30 -2.49
CA VAL A 39 5.33 4.63 -1.09
C VAL A 39 4.53 5.93 -1.12
N TYR A 40 3.59 6.09 -0.21
CA TYR A 40 2.74 7.27 -0.21
C TYR A 40 2.86 8.01 1.12
N LEU A 41 3.12 9.32 1.06
CA LEU A 41 3.01 10.20 2.23
C LEU A 41 1.70 10.96 2.14
N ILE A 42 0.81 10.77 3.10
CA ILE A 42 -0.41 11.55 3.27
C ILE A 42 -0.11 12.64 4.31
N GLU A 43 -0.18 13.90 3.89
CA GLU A 43 -0.21 15.03 4.82
C GLU A 43 -1.68 15.34 5.13
N HIS A 44 -2.10 14.97 6.33
CA HIS A 44 -3.48 15.13 6.79
C HIS A 44 -3.59 16.35 7.72
N PRO A 45 -4.53 17.29 7.49
CA PRO A 45 -4.60 18.53 8.26
C PRO A 45 -4.86 18.33 9.76
N VAL A 46 -5.49 17.22 10.15
CA VAL A 46 -5.82 16.89 11.54
C VAL A 46 -4.90 15.82 12.13
N HIS A 47 -4.61 14.76 11.34
CA HIS A 47 -3.92 13.57 11.84
C HIS A 47 -2.41 13.54 11.52
N GLY A 48 -1.90 14.62 10.91
CA GLY A 48 -0.47 14.77 10.64
C GLY A 48 0.02 13.94 9.45
N LYS A 49 1.19 13.35 9.55
CA LYS A 49 1.86 12.65 8.46
C LYS A 49 1.69 11.14 8.57
N ILE A 50 1.03 10.56 7.57
CA ILE A 50 0.80 9.11 7.48
C ILE A 50 1.63 8.58 6.30
N LEU A 51 2.58 7.71 6.59
CA LEU A 51 3.36 7.02 5.57
C LEU A 51 2.72 5.66 5.28
N VAL A 52 2.25 5.46 4.05
CA VAL A 52 1.72 4.17 3.61
C VAL A 52 2.82 3.42 2.90
N GLU A 53 3.20 2.29 3.44
CA GLU A 53 4.36 1.46 3.11
C GLU A 53 5.70 2.09 3.50
N THR A 54 6.78 1.30 3.44
CA THR A 54 8.15 1.79 3.70
C THR A 54 9.08 1.65 2.49
N GLY A 55 8.72 0.79 1.54
CA GLY A 55 9.50 0.56 0.33
C GLY A 55 10.78 -0.26 0.56
N LEU A 56 11.67 -0.20 -0.41
CA LEU A 56 12.98 -0.82 -0.36
C LEU A 56 13.96 0.01 0.47
N SER A 57 14.79 -0.65 1.29
CA SER A 57 15.90 -0.03 2.00
C SER A 57 17.14 0.10 1.11
N ALA A 58 18.08 0.97 1.51
CA ALA A 58 19.34 1.16 0.77
C ALA A 58 20.20 -0.12 0.72
N ASP A 59 20.07 -0.95 1.76
CA ASP A 59 20.78 -2.23 1.91
C ASP A 59 19.90 -3.45 1.53
N CYS A 60 18.87 -3.25 0.70
CA CYS A 60 17.93 -4.31 0.33
C CYS A 60 18.62 -5.54 -0.30
N ASN A 61 19.73 -5.33 -1.02
CA ASN A 61 20.51 -6.41 -1.61
C ASN A 61 21.31 -7.21 -0.58
N GLU A 62 21.66 -6.62 0.55
CA GLU A 62 22.39 -7.26 1.65
C GLU A 62 21.43 -8.05 2.55
N VAL A 63 20.29 -7.44 2.89
CA VAL A 63 19.32 -8.05 3.83
C VAL A 63 18.42 -9.11 3.19
N MET A 64 18.17 -9.01 1.89
CA MET A 64 17.37 -10.03 1.19
C MET A 64 18.16 -11.33 1.00
N PRO A 65 17.60 -12.49 1.36
CA PRO A 65 18.19 -13.77 1.01
C PRO A 65 18.25 -13.94 -0.51
N LYS A 66 19.23 -14.75 -0.97
CA LYS A 66 19.55 -14.91 -2.41
C LYS A 66 18.31 -15.20 -3.26
N TYR A 67 17.40 -16.07 -2.81
CA TYR A 67 16.22 -16.46 -3.58
C TYR A 67 15.26 -15.26 -3.82
N LEU A 68 15.11 -14.36 -2.85
CA LEU A 68 14.31 -13.13 -3.03
C LEU A 68 15.02 -12.14 -3.96
N ARG A 69 16.33 -11.96 -3.81
CA ARG A 69 17.12 -11.09 -4.72
C ARG A 69 17.03 -11.56 -6.17
N ASP A 70 17.18 -12.86 -6.41
CA ASP A 70 17.11 -13.42 -7.76
C ASP A 70 15.71 -13.29 -8.36
N PHE A 71 14.68 -13.40 -7.52
CA PHE A 71 13.29 -13.25 -7.94
C PHE A 71 12.93 -11.78 -8.21
N TYR A 72 13.13 -10.90 -7.23
CA TYR A 72 12.74 -9.48 -7.32
C TYR A 72 13.73 -8.61 -8.06
N ARG A 73 15.03 -8.94 -8.05
CA ARG A 73 16.11 -8.10 -8.60
C ARG A 73 15.93 -6.64 -8.19
N PRO A 74 15.93 -6.35 -6.89
CA PRO A 74 15.66 -5.01 -6.40
C PRO A 74 16.79 -4.06 -6.80
N HIS A 75 16.42 -2.81 -7.09
CA HIS A 75 17.36 -1.75 -7.38
C HIS A 75 16.90 -0.45 -6.72
N VAL A 76 17.80 0.17 -5.96
CA VAL A 76 17.56 1.45 -5.28
C VAL A 76 18.73 2.38 -5.56
N GLU A 77 18.45 3.53 -6.16
CA GLU A 77 19.46 4.55 -6.39
C GLU A 77 19.73 5.36 -5.11
N LYS A 78 20.89 6.02 -5.07
CA LYS A 78 21.23 6.93 -3.96
C LYS A 78 20.15 8.03 -3.85
N GLY A 79 19.63 8.20 -2.66
CA GLY A 79 18.59 9.19 -2.38
C GLY A 79 17.16 8.74 -2.69
N GLN A 80 16.95 7.51 -3.17
CA GLN A 80 15.66 7.02 -3.63
C GLN A 80 14.84 6.31 -2.52
N THR A 81 15.46 5.99 -1.36
CA THR A 81 14.69 5.40 -0.24
C THR A 81 13.65 6.37 0.30
N ALA A 82 12.59 5.85 0.94
CA ALA A 82 11.57 6.68 1.58
C ALA A 82 12.19 7.70 2.55
N VAL A 83 13.11 7.26 3.42
CA VAL A 83 13.80 8.17 4.37
C VAL A 83 14.56 9.27 3.65
N SER A 84 15.25 8.96 2.55
CA SER A 84 16.02 9.97 1.81
C SER A 84 15.12 11.01 1.15
N GLN A 85 14.01 10.57 0.56
CA GLN A 85 13.04 11.46 -0.08
C GLN A 85 12.31 12.33 0.95
N LEU A 86 11.91 11.74 2.08
CA LEU A 86 11.33 12.49 3.20
C LEU A 86 12.30 13.53 3.75
N ALA A 87 13.60 13.16 3.92
CA ALA A 87 14.63 14.09 4.36
C ALA A 87 14.82 15.27 3.40
N ALA A 88 14.71 15.05 2.08
CA ALA A 88 14.75 16.11 1.08
C ALA A 88 13.55 17.07 1.19
N MET A 89 12.42 16.61 1.77
CA MET A 89 11.24 17.41 2.11
C MET A 89 11.34 18.05 3.51
N GLY A 90 12.45 17.84 4.24
CA GLY A 90 12.63 18.30 5.61
C GLY A 90 11.89 17.48 6.67
N ILE A 91 11.47 16.26 6.32
CA ILE A 91 10.71 15.34 7.18
C ILE A 91 11.64 14.23 7.67
N ARG A 92 11.72 14.05 8.98
CA ARG A 92 12.46 12.96 9.61
C ARG A 92 11.50 11.81 9.95
N PRO A 93 11.99 10.58 10.15
CA PRO A 93 11.15 9.48 10.61
C PRO A 93 10.36 9.77 11.89
N GLU A 94 10.93 10.58 12.81
CA GLU A 94 10.26 11.01 14.05
C GLU A 94 9.10 11.98 13.82
N ASP A 95 9.05 12.63 12.67
CA ASP A 95 7.97 13.53 12.26
C ASP A 95 6.79 12.78 11.62
N ILE A 96 6.90 11.46 11.43
CA ILE A 96 5.84 10.58 10.93
C ILE A 96 4.93 10.17 12.09
N ASP A 97 3.66 10.54 12.01
CA ASP A 97 2.66 10.23 13.03
C ASP A 97 2.23 8.76 12.97
N LEU A 98 2.17 8.19 11.76
CA LEU A 98 1.78 6.80 11.56
C LEU A 98 2.41 6.20 10.31
N VAL A 99 2.96 5.00 10.42
CA VAL A 99 3.31 4.12 9.30
C VAL A 99 2.21 3.09 9.15
N LEU A 100 1.60 3.01 7.97
CA LEU A 100 0.53 2.07 7.65
C LEU A 100 1.05 1.02 6.66
N ILE A 101 1.10 -0.23 7.08
CA ILE A 101 1.56 -1.35 6.26
C ILE A 101 0.33 -2.09 5.73
N THR A 102 0.17 -2.10 4.41
CA THR A 102 -1.00 -2.74 3.77
C THR A 102 -0.87 -4.25 3.72
N HIS A 103 0.35 -4.74 3.52
CA HIS A 103 0.74 -6.16 3.58
C HIS A 103 2.26 -6.28 3.77
N ASN A 104 2.75 -7.49 4.05
CA ASN A 104 4.13 -7.69 4.50
C ASN A 104 5.06 -8.29 3.43
N ASP A 105 4.87 -7.99 2.16
CA ASP A 105 5.86 -8.37 1.16
C ASP A 105 7.13 -7.52 1.29
N VAL A 106 8.24 -8.06 0.85
CA VAL A 106 9.57 -7.51 1.11
C VAL A 106 9.76 -6.09 0.58
N ASP A 107 9.19 -5.78 -0.56
CA ASP A 107 9.29 -4.46 -1.20
C ASP A 107 8.38 -3.39 -0.56
N HIS A 108 7.48 -3.80 0.33
CA HIS A 108 6.64 -2.91 1.14
C HIS A 108 7.21 -2.67 2.55
N THR A 109 7.99 -3.62 3.08
CA THR A 109 8.46 -3.59 4.48
C THR A 109 9.97 -3.65 4.65
N CYS A 110 10.74 -3.70 3.58
CA CYS A 110 12.21 -3.81 3.66
C CYS A 110 12.84 -2.65 4.45
N ALA A 111 12.30 -1.42 4.33
CA ALA A 111 12.77 -0.25 5.06
C ALA A 111 12.01 0.00 6.38
N LEU A 112 11.23 -0.95 6.91
CA LEU A 112 10.50 -0.80 8.18
C LEU A 112 11.44 -0.43 9.34
N LYS A 113 12.66 -0.96 9.36
CA LYS A 113 13.69 -0.65 10.36
C LYS A 113 14.04 0.83 10.47
N ASP A 114 13.89 1.59 9.38
CA ASP A 114 14.22 3.01 9.34
C ASP A 114 13.18 3.87 10.07
N PHE A 115 11.99 3.31 10.29
CA PHE A 115 10.85 3.96 10.96
C PHE A 115 10.52 3.33 12.31
N ALA A 116 10.85 2.06 12.52
CA ALA A 116 10.53 1.33 13.74
C ALA A 116 11.23 1.95 14.97
N GLY A 117 10.43 2.27 16.00
CA GLY A 117 10.90 2.96 17.20
C GLY A 117 11.20 4.46 17.02
N ARG A 118 10.94 5.01 15.82
CA ARG A 118 11.12 6.44 15.48
C ARG A 118 9.78 7.09 15.12
N ALA A 119 9.03 6.51 14.19
CA ALA A 119 7.65 6.92 13.94
C ALA A 119 6.79 6.70 15.19
N LYS A 120 5.76 7.53 15.39
CA LYS A 120 4.94 7.46 16.62
C LYS A 120 4.12 6.18 16.69
N ARG A 121 3.60 5.70 15.55
CA ARG A 121 2.78 4.49 15.46
C ARG A 121 3.13 3.70 14.22
N ILE A 122 3.00 2.37 14.28
CA ILE A 122 3.04 1.48 13.12
C ILE A 122 1.79 0.62 13.17
N VAL A 123 1.03 0.57 12.09
CA VAL A 123 -0.25 -0.13 12.00
C VAL A 123 -0.24 -1.13 10.85
N MET A 124 -0.71 -2.33 11.10
CA MET A 124 -0.96 -3.38 10.12
C MET A 124 -2.25 -4.10 10.50
N ALA A 125 -3.10 -4.46 9.54
CA ALA A 125 -4.30 -5.23 9.85
C ALA A 125 -3.95 -6.52 10.61
N GLU A 126 -4.73 -6.86 11.64
CA GLU A 126 -4.48 -8.04 12.49
C GLU A 126 -4.34 -9.33 11.65
N HIS A 127 -5.20 -9.49 10.67
CA HIS A 127 -5.21 -10.67 9.80
C HIS A 127 -3.90 -10.79 9.01
N GLU A 128 -3.37 -9.69 8.47
CA GLU A 128 -2.07 -9.68 7.78
C GLU A 128 -0.93 -9.96 8.76
N TYR A 129 -0.98 -9.37 9.95
CA TYR A 129 0.03 -9.59 10.98
C TYR A 129 0.17 -11.08 11.33
N PHE A 130 -0.94 -11.75 11.68
CA PHE A 130 -0.90 -13.17 12.03
C PHE A 130 -0.52 -14.07 10.85
N TRP A 131 -0.92 -13.70 9.64
CA TRP A 131 -0.49 -14.39 8.44
C TRP A 131 1.01 -14.25 8.23
N SER A 132 1.56 -13.04 8.39
CA SER A 132 2.98 -12.73 8.28
C SER A 132 3.86 -13.47 9.27
N CYS A 133 3.34 -13.80 10.44
CA CYS A 133 4.06 -14.58 11.46
C CYS A 133 4.18 -16.08 11.13
N ARG A 134 3.52 -16.58 10.07
CA ARG A 134 3.58 -17.98 9.68
C ARG A 134 4.85 -18.29 8.90
N THR A 135 5.43 -19.47 9.14
CA THR A 135 6.65 -19.91 8.44
C THR A 135 6.50 -19.92 6.91
N VAL A 136 5.31 -20.23 6.39
CA VAL A 136 5.04 -20.22 4.95
C VAL A 136 5.22 -18.84 4.31
N TYR A 137 5.06 -17.77 5.08
CA TYR A 137 5.21 -16.40 4.57
C TYR A 137 6.68 -16.00 4.35
N ARG A 138 7.64 -16.73 4.91
CA ARG A 138 9.08 -16.48 4.73
C ARG A 138 9.55 -16.43 3.28
N VAL A 139 8.79 -17.03 2.37
CA VAL A 139 9.12 -16.99 0.93
C VAL A 139 8.83 -15.64 0.28
N ARG A 140 8.18 -14.70 0.99
CA ARG A 140 7.77 -13.39 0.48
C ARG A 140 8.37 -12.21 1.23
N GLN A 141 8.87 -12.42 2.43
CA GLN A 141 9.38 -11.37 3.31
C GLN A 141 10.82 -11.63 3.75
N VAL A 142 11.49 -10.60 4.18
CA VAL A 142 12.72 -10.70 4.94
C VAL A 142 12.36 -10.75 6.41
N TRP A 143 12.52 -11.91 7.01
CA TRP A 143 12.15 -12.15 8.41
C TRP A 143 12.85 -11.18 9.38
N GLU A 144 14.11 -10.88 9.08
CA GLU A 144 14.96 -10.00 9.86
C GLU A 144 14.52 -8.53 9.81
N THR A 145 13.76 -8.12 8.80
CA THR A 145 13.26 -6.74 8.68
C THR A 145 11.89 -6.55 9.34
N PHE A 146 11.18 -7.63 9.66
CA PHE A 146 9.85 -7.58 10.26
C PHE A 146 9.83 -8.08 11.72
N MET A 147 10.37 -9.27 11.98
CA MET A 147 10.23 -9.93 13.28
C MET A 147 10.78 -9.16 14.49
N PRO A 148 11.91 -8.40 14.37
CA PRO A 148 12.39 -7.59 15.49
C PRO A 148 11.41 -6.50 15.91
N TYR A 149 10.51 -6.09 15.04
CA TYR A 149 9.60 -4.95 15.27
C TYR A 149 8.14 -5.37 15.46
N LYS A 150 7.82 -6.66 15.35
CA LYS A 150 6.45 -7.17 15.38
C LYS A 150 5.64 -6.74 16.62
N ASP A 151 6.31 -6.60 17.77
CA ASP A 151 5.62 -6.32 19.03
C ASP A 151 5.20 -4.85 19.22
N ILE A 152 5.76 -3.93 18.39
CA ILE A 152 5.38 -2.51 18.37
C ILE A 152 4.32 -2.21 17.31
N ILE A 153 3.89 -3.19 16.53
CA ILE A 153 2.88 -3.01 15.47
C ILE A 153 1.49 -3.10 16.09
N GLU A 154 0.70 -2.05 15.93
CA GLU A 154 -0.72 -2.04 16.26
C GLU A 154 -1.52 -2.86 15.25
N ARG A 155 -2.51 -3.61 15.72
CA ARG A 155 -3.21 -4.65 14.96
C ARG A 155 -4.72 -4.48 15.02
N PRO A 156 -5.29 -3.49 14.30
CA PRO A 156 -6.74 -3.35 14.23
C PRO A 156 -7.39 -4.50 13.49
N PHE A 157 -8.59 -4.89 13.96
CA PHE A 157 -9.44 -5.87 13.30
C PHE A 157 -10.18 -5.25 12.13
N TYR A 158 -10.47 -6.07 11.12
CA TYR A 158 -11.47 -5.70 10.12
C TYR A 158 -12.88 -5.90 10.69
N PHE A 159 -13.64 -4.82 10.72
CA PHE A 159 -15.07 -4.85 11.04
C PHE A 159 -15.92 -4.89 9.77
N GLY A 160 -17.23 -5.18 9.93
CA GLY A 160 -18.19 -5.04 8.83
C GLY A 160 -18.29 -3.58 8.41
N THR A 161 -18.14 -3.33 7.11
CA THR A 161 -18.34 -2.02 6.49
C THR A 161 -19.19 -2.20 5.22
N ALA A 162 -19.81 -1.11 4.73
CA ALA A 162 -20.46 -1.15 3.42
C ALA A 162 -19.45 -1.20 2.27
N GLN A 163 -18.15 -1.18 2.57
CA GLN A 163 -17.07 -0.95 1.63
C GLN A 163 -16.26 -2.20 1.34
N GLY A 164 -15.64 -2.20 0.15
CA GLY A 164 -14.69 -3.21 -0.26
C GLY A 164 -15.32 -4.47 -0.85
N PRO A 165 -14.48 -5.34 -1.41
CA PRO A 165 -14.91 -6.55 -2.12
C PRO A 165 -15.57 -7.61 -1.21
N ILE A 166 -15.38 -7.50 0.10
CA ILE A 166 -15.89 -8.42 1.11
C ILE A 166 -16.66 -7.71 2.25
N GLY A 167 -16.91 -6.39 2.12
CA GLY A 167 -17.61 -5.61 3.12
C GLY A 167 -16.93 -5.57 4.48
N ARG A 168 -15.59 -5.48 4.49
CA ARG A 168 -14.79 -5.42 5.72
C ARG A 168 -13.69 -4.35 5.60
N GLY A 169 -13.42 -3.69 6.71
CA GLY A 169 -12.39 -2.67 6.81
C GLY A 169 -12.34 -2.07 8.20
N PHE A 170 -11.55 -1.04 8.39
CA PHE A 170 -11.57 -0.20 9.57
C PHE A 170 -11.29 1.26 9.19
N ASP A 171 -11.91 2.16 9.92
CA ASP A 171 -11.61 3.58 9.87
C ASP A 171 -10.40 3.85 10.78
N LEU A 172 -9.35 4.41 10.17
CA LEU A 172 -8.06 4.58 10.87
C LEU A 172 -8.13 5.58 12.02
N PHE A 173 -8.99 6.60 11.90
CA PHE A 173 -9.11 7.70 12.85
C PHE A 173 -10.52 7.88 13.42
N GLY A 174 -11.52 7.16 12.91
CA GLY A 174 -12.91 7.24 13.35
C GLY A 174 -13.67 8.44 12.79
N ASP A 175 -13.17 9.06 11.72
CA ASP A 175 -13.76 10.25 11.08
C ASP A 175 -13.97 10.10 9.57
N ASP A 176 -13.86 8.88 9.07
CA ASP A 176 -13.99 8.47 7.66
C ASP A 176 -12.92 9.09 6.72
N SER A 177 -11.94 9.82 7.23
CA SER A 177 -10.92 10.47 6.39
C SER A 177 -9.94 9.49 5.76
N VAL A 178 -9.58 8.41 6.47
CA VAL A 178 -8.69 7.35 5.98
C VAL A 178 -9.28 5.99 6.32
N LEU A 179 -9.75 5.29 5.30
CA LEU A 179 -10.37 3.98 5.44
C LEU A 179 -9.45 2.88 4.93
N CYS A 180 -9.21 1.89 5.76
CA CYS A 180 -8.46 0.69 5.42
C CYS A 180 -9.43 -0.41 5.00
N ILE A 181 -9.47 -0.71 3.70
CA ILE A 181 -10.43 -1.61 3.07
C ILE A 181 -9.79 -2.99 2.85
N ALA A 182 -10.38 -4.03 3.41
CA ALA A 182 -9.89 -5.39 3.21
C ALA A 182 -10.05 -5.84 1.75
N CYS A 183 -8.94 -6.10 1.08
CA CYS A 183 -8.85 -6.51 -0.32
C CYS A 183 -8.03 -7.80 -0.46
N PRO A 184 -8.50 -8.94 0.10
CA PRO A 184 -7.72 -10.16 0.14
C PRO A 184 -7.51 -10.76 -1.24
N GLY A 185 -6.37 -11.45 -1.39
CA GLY A 185 -6.06 -12.21 -2.60
C GLY A 185 -4.60 -12.26 -2.94
N HIS A 186 -3.92 -11.12 -3.01
CA HIS A 186 -2.47 -11.06 -3.11
C HIS A 186 -1.85 -11.62 -1.82
N THR A 187 -2.24 -11.07 -0.67
CA THR A 187 -2.12 -11.73 0.64
C THR A 187 -3.50 -11.94 1.26
N ASP A 188 -3.58 -12.64 2.38
CA ASP A 188 -4.86 -12.96 3.01
C ASP A 188 -5.43 -11.76 3.79
N GLY A 189 -4.57 -10.91 4.33
CA GLY A 189 -4.93 -9.72 5.11
C GLY A 189 -4.69 -8.40 4.40
N GLN A 190 -4.36 -8.41 3.11
CA GLN A 190 -4.10 -7.18 2.35
C GLN A 190 -5.25 -6.20 2.39
N MET A 191 -4.89 -4.91 2.44
CA MET A 191 -5.84 -3.81 2.34
C MET A 191 -5.47 -2.82 1.22
N ALA A 192 -6.47 -2.11 0.72
CA ALA A 192 -6.33 -0.83 0.03
C ALA A 192 -6.61 0.29 1.03
N VAL A 193 -6.03 1.47 0.80
CA VAL A 193 -6.25 2.65 1.63
C VAL A 193 -7.05 3.67 0.83
N MET A 194 -8.25 4.00 1.30
CA MET A 194 -9.06 5.05 0.71
C MET A 194 -8.90 6.32 1.54
N VAL A 195 -8.59 7.42 0.87
CA VAL A 195 -8.39 8.73 1.47
C VAL A 195 -9.49 9.64 0.98
N ASN A 196 -10.31 10.15 1.89
CA ASN A 196 -11.45 11.01 1.57
C ASN A 196 -11.06 12.49 1.71
N LYS A 197 -11.58 13.35 0.83
CA LYS A 197 -11.25 14.77 0.73
C LYS A 197 -11.49 15.54 2.03
N ALA A 198 -12.60 15.28 2.70
CA ALA A 198 -12.94 15.93 3.96
C ALA A 198 -13.39 14.89 4.98
N PRO A 199 -12.96 15.04 6.24
CA PRO A 199 -13.52 14.24 7.32
C PRO A 199 -15.02 14.52 7.40
N SER A 200 -15.85 13.54 7.08
CA SER A 200 -17.30 13.73 7.07
C SER A 200 -17.93 13.54 8.44
N GLY A 201 -17.19 12.92 9.37
CA GLY A 201 -17.68 12.60 10.72
C GLY A 201 -18.95 11.72 10.73
N ARG A 202 -19.36 11.22 9.56
CA ARG A 202 -20.46 10.26 9.37
C ARG A 202 -20.24 9.48 8.09
N PHE A 203 -20.49 8.19 8.13
CA PHE A 203 -20.68 7.41 6.91
C PHE A 203 -21.78 8.06 6.09
N ALA A 204 -21.45 8.61 4.91
CA ALA A 204 -22.44 9.12 4.00
C ALA A 204 -23.42 7.99 3.67
N ASN A 205 -24.71 8.29 3.69
CA ASN A 205 -25.74 7.32 3.36
C ASN A 205 -25.45 6.73 1.98
N ALA A 206 -25.62 5.43 1.82
CA ALA A 206 -25.41 4.71 0.57
C ALA A 206 -26.24 5.26 -0.62
N ALA A 207 -27.25 6.11 -0.35
CA ALA A 207 -28.05 6.80 -1.34
C ALA A 207 -27.32 7.96 -2.05
N ASP A 208 -26.26 8.53 -1.45
CA ASP A 208 -25.54 9.69 -1.98
C ASP A 208 -24.24 9.33 -2.73
N GLY A 209 -24.05 8.07 -3.07
CA GLY A 209 -22.76 7.52 -3.48
C GLY A 209 -21.94 7.11 -2.27
N ILE A 210 -20.90 6.32 -2.50
CA ILE A 210 -20.18 5.62 -1.44
C ILE A 210 -19.61 6.57 -0.39
N TYR A 211 -19.25 7.79 -0.79
CA TYR A 211 -18.79 8.87 0.08
C TYR A 211 -19.29 10.20 -0.49
N GLY A 212 -19.89 11.04 0.28
CA GLY A 212 -20.36 12.36 -0.17
C GLY A 212 -19.29 13.25 -0.81
N ASN A 213 -18.00 12.90 -0.69
CA ASN A 213 -16.83 13.68 -1.08
C ASN A 213 -15.95 12.93 -2.09
N GLU A 214 -15.07 13.67 -2.78
CA GLU A 214 -14.01 13.11 -3.61
C GLU A 214 -13.08 12.23 -2.77
N PHE A 215 -12.55 11.17 -3.37
CA PHE A 215 -11.63 10.24 -2.72
C PHE A 215 -10.56 9.71 -3.68
N ALA A 216 -9.42 9.35 -3.12
CA ALA A 216 -8.37 8.58 -3.80
C ALA A 216 -8.24 7.19 -3.18
N ILE A 217 -7.79 6.21 -3.96
CA ILE A 217 -7.49 4.87 -3.47
C ILE A 217 -6.01 4.55 -3.72
N LEU A 218 -5.29 4.27 -2.64
CA LEU A 218 -3.96 3.67 -2.70
C LEU A 218 -4.16 2.15 -2.71
N ALA A 219 -4.08 1.57 -3.91
CA ALA A 219 -4.50 0.18 -4.14
C ALA A 219 -3.47 -0.83 -3.63
N SER A 220 -2.22 -0.40 -3.40
CA SER A 220 -1.12 -1.32 -3.09
C SER A 220 -1.09 -2.49 -4.09
N ASP A 221 -0.89 -3.72 -3.64
CA ASP A 221 -0.78 -4.91 -4.49
C ASP A 221 -2.10 -5.64 -4.73
N VAL A 222 -3.22 -4.99 -4.42
CA VAL A 222 -4.53 -5.44 -4.94
C VAL A 222 -4.48 -5.51 -6.46
N ALA A 223 -3.85 -4.51 -7.07
CA ALA A 223 -3.48 -4.46 -8.48
C ALA A 223 -2.06 -3.86 -8.60
N PHE A 224 -1.21 -4.41 -9.46
CA PHE A 224 0.15 -3.90 -9.65
C PHE A 224 0.16 -2.61 -10.49
N SER A 225 -0.79 -2.50 -11.40
CA SER A 225 -0.93 -1.33 -12.27
C SER A 225 -2.35 -1.15 -12.76
N GLN A 226 -2.61 -0.02 -13.41
CA GLN A 226 -3.89 0.29 -14.07
C GLN A 226 -4.32 -0.82 -15.04
N ARG A 227 -3.39 -1.47 -15.75
CA ARG A 227 -3.68 -2.59 -16.66
C ARG A 227 -4.40 -3.75 -15.95
N ASN A 228 -4.04 -4.06 -14.70
CA ASN A 228 -4.74 -5.11 -13.95
C ASN A 228 -6.22 -4.77 -13.76
N ILE A 229 -6.52 -3.49 -13.52
CA ILE A 229 -7.88 -3.00 -13.30
C ILE A 229 -8.65 -2.96 -14.63
N ASP A 230 -8.07 -2.40 -15.67
CA ASP A 230 -8.74 -2.20 -16.96
C ASP A 230 -9.05 -3.52 -17.65
N ASP A 231 -8.10 -4.45 -17.67
CA ASP A 231 -8.24 -5.74 -18.33
C ASP A 231 -8.80 -6.84 -17.42
N LEU A 232 -9.02 -6.55 -16.15
CA LEU A 232 -9.37 -7.53 -15.10
C LEU A 232 -8.39 -8.73 -15.07
N VAL A 233 -7.11 -8.43 -15.30
CA VAL A 233 -6.02 -9.42 -15.27
C VAL A 233 -5.37 -9.40 -13.90
N ILE A 234 -5.49 -10.51 -13.17
CA ILE A 234 -4.87 -10.63 -11.85
C ILE A 234 -3.34 -10.75 -11.97
N PRO A 235 -2.58 -10.24 -10.98
CA PRO A 235 -1.18 -10.64 -10.79
C PRO A 235 -1.06 -12.15 -10.63
N GLY A 236 0.02 -12.72 -11.17
CA GLY A 236 0.32 -14.15 -10.99
C GLY A 236 0.85 -14.47 -9.59
N TYR A 237 1.34 -13.45 -8.90
CA TYR A 237 1.91 -13.53 -7.57
C TYR A 237 0.85 -13.19 -6.51
N GLY A 238 0.12 -14.21 -6.06
CA GLY A 238 -0.93 -14.04 -5.05
C GLY A 238 -1.39 -15.38 -4.49
N PHE A 239 -1.90 -15.39 -3.27
CA PHE A 239 -2.34 -16.60 -2.56
C PHE A 239 -3.72 -17.08 -2.98
N ALA A 240 -4.64 -16.18 -3.31
CA ALA A 240 -6.03 -16.52 -3.54
C ALA A 240 -6.62 -15.83 -4.79
N ARG A 241 -6.36 -16.38 -5.97
CA ARG A 241 -6.74 -15.82 -7.27
C ARG A 241 -8.22 -15.40 -7.37
N LYS A 242 -9.15 -16.20 -6.82
CA LYS A 242 -10.58 -15.87 -6.85
C LYS A 242 -10.90 -14.63 -6.01
N ARG A 243 -10.27 -14.49 -4.84
CA ARG A 243 -10.43 -13.32 -3.97
C ARG A 243 -9.79 -12.10 -4.62
N GLN A 244 -8.56 -12.23 -5.14
CA GLN A 244 -7.87 -11.13 -5.82
C GLN A 244 -8.66 -10.59 -7.01
N ARG A 245 -9.29 -11.48 -7.80
CA ARG A 245 -10.19 -11.04 -8.88
C ARG A 245 -11.36 -10.21 -8.36
N LYS A 246 -11.98 -10.60 -7.24
CA LYS A 246 -13.04 -9.79 -6.62
C LYS A 246 -12.53 -8.43 -6.15
N SER A 247 -11.33 -8.40 -5.58
CA SER A 247 -10.71 -7.17 -5.13
C SER A 247 -10.40 -6.22 -6.31
N ILE A 248 -9.89 -6.74 -7.43
CA ILE A 248 -9.69 -5.95 -8.66
C ILE A 248 -11.03 -5.50 -9.26
N GLN A 249 -12.07 -6.34 -9.27
CA GLN A 249 -13.40 -5.96 -9.73
C GLN A 249 -13.98 -4.82 -8.90
N TRP A 250 -13.73 -4.81 -7.60
CA TRP A 250 -14.11 -3.71 -6.73
C TRP A 250 -13.35 -2.44 -7.11
N LEU A 251 -12.03 -2.47 -7.30
CA LEU A 251 -11.26 -1.32 -7.77
C LEU A 251 -11.81 -0.78 -9.09
N LYS A 252 -12.15 -1.66 -10.04
CA LYS A 252 -12.75 -1.26 -11.31
C LYS A 252 -14.12 -0.58 -11.14
N ALA A 253 -14.93 -1.03 -10.20
CA ALA A 253 -16.20 -0.38 -9.87
C ALA A 253 -15.96 1.00 -9.25
N MET A 254 -14.98 1.12 -8.34
CA MET A 254 -14.61 2.40 -7.73
C MET A 254 -14.09 3.42 -8.74
N GLN A 255 -13.34 2.96 -9.74
CA GLN A 255 -12.86 3.80 -10.83
C GLN A 255 -14.00 4.47 -11.64
N GLN A 256 -15.19 3.88 -11.66
CA GLN A 256 -16.36 4.43 -12.36
C GLN A 256 -17.11 5.46 -11.51
N ASP A 257 -16.80 5.59 -10.23
CA ASP A 257 -17.42 6.61 -9.38
C ASP A 257 -16.86 7.99 -9.78
N PRO A 258 -17.72 8.96 -10.15
CA PRO A 258 -17.27 10.30 -10.53
C PRO A 258 -16.54 11.07 -9.43
N LYS A 259 -16.62 10.61 -8.19
CA LYS A 259 -15.92 11.17 -7.04
C LYS A 259 -14.52 10.58 -6.85
N CYS A 260 -14.18 9.50 -7.57
CA CYS A 260 -12.86 8.90 -7.52
C CYS A 260 -11.86 9.76 -8.29
N VAL A 261 -10.96 10.44 -7.57
CA VAL A 261 -9.91 11.28 -8.20
C VAL A 261 -8.76 10.45 -8.77
N GLY A 262 -8.61 9.20 -8.33
CA GLY A 262 -7.65 8.26 -8.87
C GLY A 262 -7.46 7.01 -8.02
N ILE A 263 -6.97 5.96 -8.68
CA ILE A 263 -6.53 4.72 -8.05
C ILE A 263 -5.04 4.56 -8.34
N PHE A 264 -4.23 4.49 -7.30
CA PHE A 264 -2.78 4.46 -7.39
C PHE A 264 -2.26 3.09 -6.94
N CYS A 265 -1.69 2.35 -7.89
CA CYS A 265 -1.10 1.03 -7.67
C CYS A 265 0.39 1.15 -7.33
N SER A 266 0.92 0.25 -6.49
CA SER A 266 2.32 0.33 -6.03
C SER A 266 3.34 0.15 -7.14
N HIS A 267 2.98 -0.53 -8.23
CA HIS A 267 3.91 -0.96 -9.27
C HIS A 267 3.56 -0.41 -10.66
N ASP A 268 2.78 0.68 -10.74
CA ASP A 268 2.42 1.25 -12.04
C ASP A 268 3.51 2.18 -12.57
N ALA A 269 4.20 1.76 -13.61
CA ALA A 269 5.24 2.55 -14.27
C ALA A 269 4.70 3.83 -14.95
N ASN A 270 3.39 3.92 -15.19
CA ASN A 270 2.76 5.10 -15.77
C ASN A 270 2.46 6.18 -14.72
N VAL A 271 2.33 5.78 -13.44
CA VAL A 271 2.22 6.73 -12.34
C VAL A 271 3.60 7.30 -12.04
N LYS A 272 3.74 8.61 -12.11
CA LYS A 272 5.00 9.30 -11.79
C LYS A 272 4.96 9.87 -10.38
N PRO A 273 6.14 10.09 -9.74
CA PRO A 273 6.18 10.85 -8.49
C PRO A 273 5.48 12.19 -8.67
N GLN A 274 4.49 12.46 -7.83
CA GLN A 274 3.64 13.65 -7.90
C GLN A 274 2.95 13.91 -6.56
N ILE A 275 2.31 15.06 -6.47
CA ILE A 275 1.46 15.41 -5.32
C ILE A 275 0.02 15.49 -5.83
N ILE A 276 -0.86 14.74 -5.20
CA ILE A 276 -2.32 14.85 -5.37
C ILE A 276 -2.83 15.71 -4.23
N GLU A 277 -3.48 16.82 -4.54
CA GLU A 277 -4.06 17.75 -3.56
C GLU A 277 -5.56 17.90 -3.85
N TYR A 278 -6.41 17.69 -2.85
CA TYR A 278 -7.87 17.78 -2.97
C TYR A 278 -8.56 17.94 -1.61
#